data_7ca994838dff02f00032aca80dd6c6c8
#
_entry.id   7ca994838dff02f00032aca80dd6c6c8
#
_cell.length_a   1.000
_cell.length_b   1.000
_cell.length_c   1.000
_cell.angle_alpha   90.00
_cell.angle_beta   90.00
_cell.angle_gamma   90.00
#
_symmetry.space_group_name_H-M   'P 1'
#
loop_
_entity.id
_entity.type
_entity.pdbx_description
1 polymer ?
#
loop_
_entity_poly.entity_id
_entity_poly.type
_entity_poly.pdbx_seq_one_letter_code
_entity_poly.pdbx_strand_id
1 'polypeptide(L)'
;MRVERELHGASARELLARLRRLPDDVGSVLVIGHNPGMHELAVELAGSVPELAGKFPTAALATLAFHGSVWGELGPAATELVELTRRRDL
;
A
#
# COMPACT_ATOMS: atom_id res chain seq x y z
N MET A 1 11.90 -3.06 9.79
CA MET A 1 10.93 -2.58 8.78
C MET A 1 11.65 -1.82 7.69
N ARG A 2 11.29 -2.08 6.46
CA ARG A 2 11.83 -1.37 5.31
C ARG A 2 10.99 -0.14 5.02
N VAL A 3 11.63 0.98 4.65
CA VAL A 3 10.92 2.20 4.23
C VAL A 3 11.18 2.42 2.75
N GLU A 4 10.11 2.54 1.96
CA GLU A 4 10.20 2.83 0.54
C GLU A 4 9.52 4.15 0.25
N ARG A 5 10.20 5.01 -0.52
CA ARG A 5 9.66 6.31 -0.92
C ARG A 5 9.57 6.38 -2.43
N GLU A 6 8.46 6.88 -2.94
CA GLU A 6 8.38 7.16 -4.35
C GLU A 6 9.23 8.38 -4.68
N LEU A 7 9.76 8.44 -5.87
CA LEU A 7 10.62 9.54 -6.28
C LEU A 7 9.86 10.67 -6.99
N HIS A 8 8.93 10.34 -7.88
CA HIS A 8 8.25 11.33 -8.72
C HIS A 8 6.84 10.88 -9.10
N GLY A 9 5.94 10.77 -8.14
CA GLY A 9 4.55 10.46 -8.44
C GLY A 9 4.38 9.13 -9.18
N ALA A 10 5.03 8.10 -8.72
CA ALA A 10 4.92 6.79 -9.32
C ALA A 10 3.48 6.30 -9.33
N SER A 11 3.08 5.61 -10.40
CA SER A 11 1.76 4.99 -10.48
C SER A 11 1.65 3.81 -9.51
N ALA A 12 0.42 3.38 -9.25
CA ALA A 12 0.19 2.19 -8.42
C ALA A 12 0.92 0.97 -8.99
N ARG A 13 0.91 0.82 -10.32
CA ARG A 13 1.60 -0.28 -10.98
C ARG A 13 3.11 -0.25 -10.74
N GLU A 14 3.71 0.91 -10.82
CA GLU A 14 5.14 1.07 -10.58
C GLU A 14 5.50 0.78 -9.13
N LEU A 15 4.68 1.27 -8.20
CA LEU A 15 4.89 1.01 -6.78
C LEU A 15 4.75 -0.47 -6.47
N LEU A 16 3.74 -1.12 -7.03
CA LEU A 16 3.53 -2.55 -6.83
C LEU A 16 4.70 -3.37 -7.39
N ALA A 17 5.19 -3.01 -8.58
CA ALA A 17 6.34 -3.69 -9.17
C ALA A 17 7.57 -3.57 -8.28
N ARG A 18 7.78 -2.41 -7.68
CA ARG A 18 8.89 -2.19 -6.75
C ARG A 18 8.75 -3.04 -5.49
N LEU A 19 7.55 -3.10 -4.91
CA LEU A 19 7.31 -3.88 -3.71
C LEU A 19 7.51 -5.38 -3.97
N ARG A 20 7.15 -5.85 -5.14
CA ARG A 20 7.33 -7.27 -5.51
C ARG A 20 8.79 -7.68 -5.63
N ARG A 21 9.70 -6.72 -5.68
CA ARG A 21 11.14 -6.99 -5.76
C ARG A 21 11.84 -6.98 -4.41
N LEU A 22 11.10 -6.75 -3.33
CA LEU A 22 11.69 -6.74 -2.00
C LEU A 22 12.28 -8.10 -1.66
N PRO A 23 13.41 -8.12 -0.93
CA PRO A 23 13.99 -9.38 -0.46
C PRO A 23 13.02 -10.11 0.47
N ASP A 24 13.04 -11.44 0.44
CA ASP A 24 12.09 -12.24 1.21
C ASP A 24 12.28 -12.13 2.72
N ASP A 25 13.43 -11.65 3.18
CA ASP A 25 13.68 -11.45 4.60
C ASP A 25 13.09 -10.14 5.14
N VAL A 26 12.52 -9.30 4.28
CA VAL A 26 11.80 -8.09 4.71
C VAL A 26 10.43 -8.50 5.22
N GLY A 27 10.19 -8.30 6.52
CA GLY A 27 8.92 -8.70 7.14
C GLY A 27 7.80 -7.68 6.99
N SER A 28 8.16 -6.40 6.87
CA SER A 28 7.18 -5.32 6.71
C SER A 28 7.80 -4.15 5.97
N VAL A 29 6.97 -3.35 5.33
CA VAL A 29 7.42 -2.17 4.59
C VAL A 29 6.46 -1.01 4.82
N LEU A 30 7.02 0.19 4.97
CA LEU A 30 6.27 1.44 4.99
C LEU A 30 6.51 2.14 3.66
N VAL A 31 5.46 2.40 2.92
CA VAL A 31 5.54 3.08 1.63
C VAL A 31 5.06 4.52 1.79
N ILE A 32 5.88 5.46 1.40
CA ILE A 32 5.58 6.90 1.48
C ILE A 32 5.54 7.45 0.06
N GLY A 33 4.46 8.13 -0.27
CA GLY A 33 4.30 8.70 -1.60
C GLY A 33 3.16 9.69 -1.65
N HIS A 34 2.77 10.06 -2.85
CA HIS A 34 1.74 11.07 -3.09
C HIS A 34 0.52 10.47 -3.78
N ASN A 35 -0.63 11.09 -3.56
CA ASN A 35 -1.84 10.75 -4.32
C ASN A 35 -1.73 11.32 -5.73
N PRO A 36 -2.39 10.70 -6.71
CA PRO A 36 -3.33 9.59 -6.53
C PRO A 36 -2.68 8.21 -6.46
N GLY A 37 -1.38 8.09 -6.69
CA GLY A 37 -0.71 6.80 -6.76
C GLY A 37 -0.86 5.96 -5.48
N MET A 38 -0.77 6.59 -4.32
CA MET A 38 -0.89 5.87 -3.04
C MET A 38 -2.29 5.34 -2.80
N HIS A 39 -3.33 6.14 -3.13
CA HIS A 39 -4.72 5.69 -3.02
C HIS A 39 -4.98 4.53 -3.99
N GLU A 40 -4.52 4.68 -5.23
CA GLU A 40 -4.70 3.63 -6.24
C GLU A 40 -4.00 2.33 -5.83
N LEU A 41 -2.82 2.42 -5.22
CA LEU A 41 -2.12 1.23 -4.73
C LEU A 41 -2.92 0.54 -3.63
N ALA A 42 -3.47 1.31 -2.69
CA ALA A 42 -4.27 0.73 -1.61
C ALA A 42 -5.53 0.04 -2.16
N VAL A 43 -6.20 0.64 -3.12
CA VAL A 43 -7.37 0.05 -3.76
C VAL A 43 -7.00 -1.21 -4.55
N GLU A 44 -5.87 -1.16 -5.25
CA GLU A 44 -5.38 -2.33 -6.01
C GLU A 44 -5.12 -3.52 -5.10
N LEU A 45 -4.55 -3.29 -3.93
CA LEU A 45 -4.19 -4.36 -3.01
C LEU A 45 -5.36 -4.84 -2.15
N ALA A 46 -6.19 -3.91 -1.67
CA ALA A 46 -7.27 -4.24 -0.74
C ALA A 46 -8.61 -4.48 -1.44
N GLY A 47 -8.72 -4.09 -2.71
CA GLY A 47 -9.98 -4.15 -3.43
C GLY A 47 -10.86 -2.95 -3.11
N SER A 48 -12.09 -2.98 -3.63
CA SER A 48 -13.03 -1.87 -3.47
C SER A 48 -13.75 -1.96 -2.13
N VAL A 49 -13.05 -1.67 -1.04
CA VAL A 49 -13.63 -1.66 0.29
C VAL A 49 -14.20 -0.28 0.61
N PRO A 50 -15.27 -0.19 1.44
CA PRO A 50 -15.92 1.10 1.73
C PRO A 50 -14.97 2.16 2.29
N GLU A 51 -14.00 1.75 3.09
CA GLU A 51 -13.03 2.66 3.70
C GLU A 51 -12.18 3.41 2.68
N LEU A 52 -12.01 2.84 1.49
CA LEU A 52 -11.22 3.41 0.41
C LEU A 52 -12.07 4.00 -0.72
N ALA A 53 -13.40 4.07 -0.54
CA ALA A 53 -14.31 4.54 -1.58
C ALA A 53 -14.15 6.03 -1.89
N GLY A 54 -13.71 6.81 -0.92
CA GLY A 54 -13.45 8.23 -1.11
C GLY A 54 -11.99 8.50 -1.44
N LYS A 55 -11.66 9.78 -1.58
CA LYS A 55 -10.27 10.20 -1.75
C LYS A 55 -9.44 9.82 -0.53
N PHE A 56 -8.24 9.30 -0.78
CA PHE A 56 -7.28 9.06 0.27
C PHE A 56 -6.82 10.44 0.79
N PRO A 57 -7.12 10.79 2.04
CA PRO A 57 -6.78 12.12 2.53
C PRO A 57 -5.28 12.27 2.73
N THR A 58 -4.83 13.52 2.74
CA THR A 58 -3.45 13.83 3.11
C THR A 58 -3.19 13.32 4.52
N ALA A 59 -2.02 12.74 4.74
CA ALA A 59 -1.63 12.18 6.03
C ALA A 59 -2.53 11.03 6.50
N ALA A 60 -2.97 10.19 5.55
CA ALA A 60 -3.65 8.94 5.88
C ALA A 60 -2.62 7.81 5.94
N LEU A 61 -2.89 6.82 6.79
CA LEU A 61 -2.09 5.62 6.88
C LEU A 61 -3.00 4.41 6.70
N ALA A 62 -2.76 3.64 5.65
CA ALA A 62 -3.46 2.38 5.43
C ALA A 62 -2.54 1.23 5.83
N THR A 63 -3.02 0.37 6.71
CA THR A 63 -2.29 -0.83 7.11
C THR A 63 -2.92 -2.02 6.42
N LEU A 64 -2.11 -2.73 5.65
CA LEU A 64 -2.57 -3.89 4.88
C LEU A 64 -1.81 -5.13 5.34
N ALA A 65 -2.51 -6.25 5.41
CA ALA A 65 -1.91 -7.54 5.70
C ALA A 65 -1.75 -8.32 4.41
N PHE A 66 -0.53 -8.79 4.17
CA PHE A 66 -0.21 -9.61 3.01
C PHE A 66 0.03 -11.05 3.49
N HIS A 67 -0.73 -11.99 2.93
CA HIS A 67 -0.72 -13.38 3.35
C HIS A 67 0.09 -14.32 2.45
N GLY A 68 0.85 -13.77 1.52
CA GLY A 68 1.73 -14.56 0.65
C GLY A 68 3.04 -14.93 1.34
N SER A 69 3.80 -15.79 0.69
CA SER A 69 5.08 -16.26 1.22
C SER A 69 6.26 -15.40 0.76
N VAL A 70 6.18 -14.81 -0.40
CA VAL A 70 7.24 -13.97 -0.97
C VAL A 70 6.61 -12.70 -1.55
N TRP A 71 7.37 -11.61 -1.57
CA TRP A 71 6.87 -10.33 -2.06
C TRP A 71 6.41 -10.37 -3.52
N GLY A 72 6.96 -11.25 -4.32
CA GLY A 72 6.53 -11.43 -5.70
C GLY A 72 5.07 -11.82 -5.85
N GLU A 73 4.46 -12.36 -4.80
CA GLU A 73 3.04 -12.76 -4.79
C GLU A 73 2.10 -11.64 -4.33
N LEU A 74 2.63 -10.47 -3.98
CA LEU A 74 1.82 -9.35 -3.50
C LEU A 74 0.77 -8.96 -4.54
N GLY A 75 -0.48 -8.93 -4.13
CA GLY A 75 -1.59 -8.60 -5.01
C GLY A 75 -2.92 -8.71 -4.29
N PRO A 76 -4.04 -8.38 -4.96
CA PRO A 76 -5.36 -8.30 -4.31
C PRO A 76 -5.86 -9.64 -3.76
N ALA A 77 -5.45 -10.75 -4.35
CA ALA A 77 -5.91 -12.07 -3.89
C ALA A 77 -5.33 -12.46 -2.53
N ALA A 78 -4.23 -11.83 -2.12
CA ALA A 78 -3.50 -12.21 -0.91
C ALA A 78 -3.35 -11.05 0.08
N THR A 79 -4.06 -9.94 -0.13
CA THR A 79 -3.89 -8.72 0.66
C THR A 79 -5.24 -8.19 1.13
N GLU A 80 -5.30 -7.73 2.38
CA GLU A 80 -6.51 -7.14 2.92
C GLU A 80 -6.19 -5.87 3.70
N LEU A 81 -7.14 -4.94 3.73
CA LEU A 81 -7.04 -3.73 4.55
C LEU A 81 -7.34 -4.09 6.00
N VAL A 82 -6.40 -3.81 6.88
CA VAL A 82 -6.55 -4.05 8.32
C VAL A 82 -7.06 -2.79 9.02
N GLU A 83 -6.50 -1.64 8.67
CA GLU A 83 -6.84 -0.39 9.35
C GLU A 83 -6.56 0.79 8.43
N LEU A 84 -7.38 1.82 8.53
CA LEU A 84 -7.15 3.09 7.86
C LEU A 84 -7.23 4.20 8.91
N THR A 85 -6.11 4.87 9.14
CA THR A 85 -6.00 5.98 10.08
C THR A 85 -5.89 7.27 9.30
N ARG A 86 -6.73 8.24 9.61
CA ARG A 86 -6.73 9.55 8.98
C ARG A 86 -6.18 10.60 9.92
N ARG A 87 -5.71 11.72 9.36
CA ARG A 87 -5.14 12.80 10.15
C ARG A 87 -6.04 13.24 11.30
N ARG A 88 -7.34 13.35 11.07
CA ARG A 88 -8.30 13.76 12.11
C ARG A 88 -8.48 12.75 13.23
N ASP A 89 -8.00 11.51 13.03
CA ASP A 89 -8.10 10.45 14.02
C ASP A 89 -6.86 10.41 14.91
N LEU A 90 -5.89 11.22 14.58
CA LEU A 90 -4.63 11.29 15.32
C LEU A 90 -4.68 12.41 16.33
#